data_0039bd815a2c54de0d6872465469785e
#
_entry.id   0039bd815a2c54de0d6872465469785e
#
_cell.length_a   1.000
_cell.length_b   1.000
_cell.length_c   1.000
_cell.angle_alpha   90.00
_cell.angle_beta   90.00
_cell.angle_gamma   90.00
#
_symmetry.space_group_name_H-M   'P 1'
#
loop_
_entity.id
_entity.type
_entity.pdbx_description
1 polymer ?
#
loop_
_entity_poly.entity_id
_entity_poly.type
_entity_poly.pdbx_seq_one_letter_code
_entity_poly.pdbx_strand_id
1 'polypeptide(L)'
;LLRDLKQRGMLQDTLVVWGGEFGRTIYCQGKLTSKIYGRDHHPNCFSYWMAGAGIRGGMSYGETDDYSVNVAENPVHVHDLQATILHQLGIDHEQLTYRHQGRDYRLTDVHGQVVRPILS
;
A
#
# COMPACT_ATOMS: atom_id res chain seq x y z
N LEU A 1 -4.10 18.13 -7.33
CA LEU A 1 -5.06 17.02 -7.32
C LEU A 1 -5.92 17.04 -6.03
N LEU A 2 -5.36 16.79 -4.83
CA LEU A 2 -6.14 16.62 -3.58
C LEU A 2 -6.99 17.83 -3.20
N ARG A 3 -6.43 19.04 -3.30
CA ARG A 3 -7.18 20.27 -3.03
C ARG A 3 -8.38 20.43 -3.98
N ASP A 4 -8.19 20.08 -5.25
CA ASP A 4 -9.25 20.14 -6.25
C ASP A 4 -10.34 19.11 -5.98
N LEU A 5 -9.96 17.85 -5.70
CA LEU A 5 -10.90 16.79 -5.31
C LEU A 5 -11.71 17.20 -4.05
N LYS A 6 -11.03 17.75 -3.05
CA LYS A 6 -11.68 18.22 -1.80
C LYS A 6 -12.65 19.39 -2.08
N GLN A 7 -12.25 20.37 -2.85
CA GLN A 7 -13.09 21.54 -3.20
C GLN A 7 -14.34 21.15 -3.98
N ARG A 8 -14.23 20.11 -4.81
CA ARG A 8 -15.36 19.58 -5.62
C ARG A 8 -16.22 18.56 -4.87
N GLY A 9 -15.88 18.23 -3.62
CA GLY A 9 -16.57 17.19 -2.86
C GLY A 9 -16.30 15.77 -3.33
N MET A 10 -15.37 15.58 -4.27
CA MET A 10 -15.09 14.27 -4.89
C MET A 10 -14.16 13.39 -4.04
N LEU A 11 -13.43 13.98 -3.07
CA LEU A 11 -12.50 13.20 -2.25
C LEU A 11 -13.20 12.17 -1.35
N GLN A 12 -14.48 12.36 -1.09
CA GLN A 12 -15.28 11.42 -0.31
C GLN A 12 -15.47 10.07 -1.03
N ASP A 13 -15.56 10.12 -2.37
CA ASP A 13 -15.81 8.97 -3.23
C ASP A 13 -14.59 8.55 -4.07
N THR A 14 -13.43 9.19 -3.84
CA THR A 14 -12.22 8.93 -4.59
C THR A 14 -11.10 8.50 -3.65
N LEU A 15 -10.63 7.27 -3.82
CA LEU A 15 -9.43 6.79 -3.14
C LEU A 15 -8.19 7.22 -3.91
N VAL A 16 -7.33 7.97 -3.25
CA VAL A 16 -6.00 8.34 -3.78
C VAL A 16 -4.95 7.54 -3.05
N VAL A 17 -4.19 6.76 -3.80
CA VAL A 17 -3.06 5.95 -3.30
C VAL A 17 -1.78 6.43 -3.95
N TRP A 18 -0.75 6.68 -3.14
CA TRP A 18 0.57 7.06 -3.62
C TRP A 18 1.65 6.26 -2.92
N GLY A 19 2.60 5.78 -3.70
CA GLY A 19 3.74 5.02 -3.20
C GLY A 19 4.72 4.69 -4.31
N GLY A 20 5.86 4.14 -3.94
CA GLY A 20 6.78 3.50 -4.88
C GLY A 20 6.47 2.01 -5.02
N GLU A 21 7.10 1.37 -5.99
CA GLU A 21 7.02 -0.08 -6.19
C GLU A 21 7.70 -0.87 -5.04
N PHE A 22 8.78 -0.28 -4.47
CA PHE A 22 9.55 -0.77 -3.33
C PHE A 22 9.94 0.37 -2.39
N GLY A 23 10.42 -0.01 -1.19
CA GLY A 23 11.26 0.84 -0.37
C GLY A 23 12.67 0.99 -0.94
N ARG A 24 13.49 1.75 -0.23
CA ARG A 24 14.90 1.97 -0.58
C ARG A 24 15.78 1.69 0.64
N THR A 25 16.89 1.00 0.39
CA THR A 25 17.88 0.71 1.42
C THR A 25 18.58 1.97 1.92
N ILE A 26 19.26 1.86 3.05
CA ILE A 26 20.14 2.93 3.57
C ILE A 26 21.48 3.01 2.84
N TYR A 27 21.82 2.03 2.02
CA TYR A 27 23.07 1.95 1.25
C TYR A 27 22.81 2.14 -0.25
N CYS A 28 23.88 2.46 -0.98
CA CYS A 28 23.85 2.68 -2.41
C CYS A 28 23.82 1.37 -3.18
N GLN A 29 23.07 1.34 -4.28
CA GLN A 29 23.13 0.25 -5.24
C GLN A 29 24.47 0.28 -5.98
N GLY A 30 25.32 -0.70 -5.70
CA GLY A 30 26.66 -0.78 -6.27
C GLY A 30 27.66 0.17 -5.60
N LYS A 31 28.66 0.65 -6.35
CA LYS A 31 29.72 1.50 -5.80
C LYS A 31 29.25 2.95 -5.70
N LEU A 32 29.31 3.50 -4.49
CA LEU A 32 28.98 4.91 -4.24
C LEU A 32 30.03 5.83 -4.91
N THR A 33 29.58 6.74 -5.76
CA THR A 33 30.39 7.78 -6.38
C THR A 33 29.64 9.11 -6.37
N SER A 34 30.29 10.21 -6.76
CA SER A 34 29.63 11.52 -6.90
C SER A 34 28.50 11.55 -7.97
N LYS A 35 28.49 10.58 -8.87
CA LYS A 35 27.48 10.44 -9.94
C LYS A 35 26.51 9.29 -9.73
N ILE A 36 26.88 8.30 -8.91
CA ILE A 36 26.09 7.09 -8.63
C ILE A 36 25.87 7.06 -7.12
N TYR A 37 24.69 7.46 -6.68
CA TYR A 37 24.31 7.56 -5.27
C TYR A 37 22.87 7.11 -5.01
N GLY A 38 22.22 6.47 -5.98
CA GLY A 38 20.89 5.90 -5.82
C GLY A 38 20.90 4.75 -4.83
N ARG A 39 19.93 4.74 -3.92
CA ARG A 39 19.74 3.64 -2.96
C ARG A 39 19.16 2.42 -3.63
N ASP A 40 19.50 1.24 -3.12
CA ASP A 40 19.04 -0.03 -3.64
C ASP A 40 17.56 -0.28 -3.31
N HIS A 41 16.94 -1.22 -4.00
CA HIS A 41 15.57 -1.66 -3.76
C HIS A 41 15.45 -2.39 -2.42
N HIS A 42 14.36 -2.12 -1.70
CA HIS A 42 14.08 -2.77 -0.42
C HIS A 42 12.61 -3.20 -0.36
N PRO A 43 12.30 -4.44 -0.78
CA PRO A 43 10.92 -4.91 -0.88
C PRO A 43 10.25 -5.21 0.46
N ASN A 44 11.03 -5.41 1.52
CA ASN A 44 10.52 -5.85 2.82
C ASN A 44 10.01 -4.71 3.71
N CYS A 45 10.36 -3.46 3.38
CA CYS A 45 9.99 -2.32 4.22
C CYS A 45 9.80 -1.06 3.39
N PHE A 46 8.56 -0.58 3.29
CA PHE A 46 8.21 0.63 2.57
C PHE A 46 6.83 1.14 3.01
N SER A 47 6.51 2.37 2.63
CA SER A 47 5.27 3.03 3.02
C SER A 47 4.44 3.43 1.82
N TYR A 48 3.12 3.32 1.96
CA TYR A 48 2.14 3.94 1.08
C TYR A 48 1.45 5.11 1.79
N TRP A 49 1.04 6.09 1.01
CA TRP A 49 0.19 7.16 1.46
C TRP A 49 -1.18 7.05 0.80
N MET A 50 -2.24 7.22 1.58
CA MET A 50 -3.62 7.09 1.10
C MET A 50 -4.48 8.25 1.60
N ALA A 51 -5.46 8.67 0.80
CA ALA A 51 -6.46 9.66 1.19
C ALA A 51 -7.79 9.46 0.46
N GLY A 52 -8.86 9.91 1.09
CA GLY A 52 -10.22 9.87 0.54
C GLY A 52 -10.91 8.52 0.70
N ALA A 53 -12.12 8.43 0.18
CA ALA A 53 -12.95 7.21 0.12
C ALA A 53 -12.95 6.39 1.43
N GLY A 54 -13.21 7.05 2.58
CA GLY A 54 -13.29 6.35 3.87
C GLY A 54 -11.94 5.99 4.52
N ILE A 55 -10.81 6.49 3.99
CA ILE A 55 -9.52 6.40 4.69
C ILE A 55 -9.46 7.43 5.81
N ARG A 56 -9.10 6.99 7.00
CA ARG A 56 -8.91 7.85 8.16
C ARG A 56 -7.69 8.75 7.97
N GLY A 57 -7.92 10.06 7.89
CA GLY A 57 -6.84 11.03 7.71
C GLY A 57 -6.08 11.34 8.99
N GLY A 58 -4.83 11.84 8.84
CA GLY A 58 -4.03 12.37 9.93
C GLY A 58 -3.42 11.32 10.87
N MET A 59 -3.27 10.09 10.42
CA MET A 59 -2.66 9.00 11.18
C MET A 59 -1.56 8.29 10.39
N SER A 60 -0.68 7.63 11.11
CA SER A 60 0.21 6.60 10.59
C SER A 60 -0.22 5.24 11.12
N TYR A 61 -0.01 4.18 10.34
CA TYR A 61 -0.29 2.80 10.73
C TYR A 61 0.90 1.93 10.35
N GLY A 62 1.42 1.22 11.33
CA GLY A 62 2.67 0.47 11.21
C GLY A 62 3.91 1.34 11.45
N GLU A 63 4.95 0.70 11.96
CA GLU A 63 6.25 1.32 12.21
C GLU A 63 7.38 0.42 11.72
N THR A 64 8.47 1.03 11.31
CA THR A 64 9.70 0.34 10.96
C THR A 64 10.64 0.26 12.16
N ASP A 65 11.62 -0.62 12.10
CA ASP A 65 12.78 -0.57 13.01
C ASP A 65 13.60 0.72 12.78
N ASP A 66 14.49 1.02 13.71
CA ASP A 66 15.31 2.25 13.69
C ASP A 66 16.13 2.44 12.40
N TYR A 67 16.43 1.35 11.70
CA TYR A 67 17.19 1.35 10.46
C TYR A 67 16.33 1.24 9.21
N SER A 68 15.01 1.17 9.36
CA SER A 68 14.04 0.96 8.25
C SER A 68 14.36 -0.29 7.42
N VAL A 69 14.87 -1.34 8.05
CA VAL A 69 15.19 -2.63 7.43
C VAL A 69 14.00 -3.57 7.48
N ASN A 70 13.26 -3.55 8.60
CA ASN A 70 12.08 -4.40 8.77
C ASN A 70 10.89 -3.58 9.29
N VAL A 71 9.69 -4.12 9.07
CA VAL A 71 8.50 -3.60 9.75
C VAL A 71 8.48 -4.17 11.15
N ALA A 72 8.48 -3.29 12.16
CA ALA A 72 8.50 -3.63 13.59
C ALA A 72 7.09 -3.81 14.15
N GLU A 73 6.14 -2.94 13.73
CA GLU A 73 4.77 -2.97 14.24
C GLU A 73 3.75 -2.91 13.11
N ASN A 74 2.61 -3.58 13.31
CA ASN A 74 1.46 -3.56 12.42
C ASN A 74 1.82 -3.75 10.93
N PRO A 75 2.49 -4.86 10.55
CA PRO A 75 2.87 -5.11 9.18
C PRO A 75 1.63 -5.19 8.27
N VAL A 76 1.72 -4.59 7.09
CA VAL A 76 0.70 -4.68 6.05
C VAL A 76 1.32 -5.35 4.83
N HIS A 77 0.86 -6.53 4.50
CA HIS A 77 1.29 -7.22 3.30
C HIS A 77 0.66 -6.60 2.05
N VAL A 78 1.28 -6.76 0.88
CA VAL A 78 0.72 -6.25 -0.39
C VAL A 78 -0.69 -6.79 -0.66
N HIS A 79 -0.98 -8.03 -0.27
CA HIS A 79 -2.33 -8.59 -0.39
C HIS A 79 -3.34 -7.92 0.54
N ASP A 80 -2.92 -7.45 1.73
CA ASP A 80 -3.79 -6.72 2.65
C ASP A 80 -4.12 -5.33 2.10
N LEU A 81 -3.12 -4.66 1.48
CA LEU A 81 -3.34 -3.42 0.76
C LEU A 81 -4.36 -3.60 -0.37
N GLN A 82 -4.20 -4.64 -1.21
CA GLN A 82 -5.13 -4.93 -2.30
C GLN A 82 -6.54 -5.28 -1.79
N ALA A 83 -6.64 -6.10 -0.73
CA ALA A 83 -7.91 -6.40 -0.08
C ALA A 83 -8.60 -5.14 0.45
N THR A 84 -7.83 -4.21 1.02
CA THR A 84 -8.33 -2.94 1.55
C THR A 84 -8.82 -2.02 0.42
N ILE A 85 -8.10 -1.93 -0.69
CA ILE A 85 -8.51 -1.16 -1.87
C ILE A 85 -9.82 -1.73 -2.45
N LEU A 86 -9.90 -3.05 -2.62
CA LEU A 86 -11.13 -3.70 -3.11
C LEU A 86 -12.31 -3.47 -2.17
N HIS A 87 -12.08 -3.55 -0.86
CA HIS A 87 -13.10 -3.26 0.15
C HIS A 87 -13.65 -1.82 0.03
N GLN A 88 -12.78 -0.83 -0.19
CA GLN A 88 -13.20 0.57 -0.41
C GLN A 88 -13.98 0.77 -1.72
N LEU A 89 -13.78 -0.10 -2.70
CA LEU A 89 -14.57 -0.15 -3.93
C LEU A 89 -15.90 -0.92 -3.76
N GLY A 90 -16.20 -1.42 -2.57
CA GLY A 90 -17.39 -2.23 -2.30
C GLY A 90 -17.30 -3.67 -2.83
N ILE A 91 -16.09 -4.13 -3.11
CA ILE A 91 -15.84 -5.46 -3.67
C ILE A 91 -15.31 -6.38 -2.57
N ASP A 92 -15.94 -7.53 -2.40
CA ASP A 92 -15.42 -8.61 -1.57
C ASP A 92 -14.28 -9.32 -2.33
N HIS A 93 -13.05 -9.16 -1.85
CA HIS A 93 -11.87 -9.71 -2.49
C HIS A 93 -11.82 -11.25 -2.46
N GLU A 94 -12.56 -11.89 -1.55
CA GLU A 94 -12.62 -13.36 -1.49
C GLU A 94 -13.58 -13.93 -2.52
N GLN A 95 -14.61 -13.16 -2.90
CA GLN A 95 -15.58 -13.54 -3.93
C GLN A 95 -15.17 -13.11 -5.35
N LEU A 96 -14.27 -12.12 -5.46
CA LEU A 96 -13.74 -11.68 -6.75
C LEU A 96 -12.73 -12.71 -7.27
N THR A 97 -13.19 -13.61 -8.11
CA THR A 97 -12.36 -14.68 -8.68
C THR A 97 -12.25 -14.59 -10.19
N TYR A 98 -11.12 -15.04 -10.70
CA TYR A 98 -10.88 -15.27 -12.13
C TYR A 98 -10.63 -16.75 -12.37
N ARG A 99 -11.48 -17.36 -13.23
CA ARG A 99 -11.36 -18.80 -13.55
C ARG A 99 -10.31 -19.02 -14.64
N HIS A 100 -9.29 -19.81 -14.32
CA HIS A 100 -8.25 -20.21 -15.25
C HIS A 100 -7.90 -21.68 -15.07
N GLN A 101 -7.86 -22.46 -16.16
CA GLN A 101 -7.55 -23.89 -16.17
C GLN A 101 -8.32 -24.73 -15.11
N GLY A 102 -9.60 -24.40 -14.91
CA GLY A 102 -10.48 -25.12 -13.97
C GLY A 102 -10.37 -24.69 -12.51
N ARG A 103 -9.47 -23.79 -12.16
CA ARG A 103 -9.32 -23.22 -10.81
C ARG A 103 -9.77 -21.76 -10.78
N ASP A 104 -10.39 -21.34 -9.68
CA ASP A 104 -10.73 -19.96 -9.40
C ASP A 104 -9.59 -19.31 -8.61
N TYR A 105 -9.05 -18.22 -9.14
CA TYR A 105 -7.96 -17.44 -8.55
C TYR A 105 -8.51 -16.12 -8.03
N ARG A 106 -8.13 -15.73 -6.82
CA ARG A 106 -8.38 -14.40 -6.27
C ARG A 106 -7.20 -13.48 -6.57
N LEU A 107 -7.44 -12.18 -6.66
CA LEU A 107 -6.39 -11.17 -6.79
C LEU A 107 -5.43 -11.18 -5.58
N THR A 108 -5.96 -11.52 -4.41
CA THR A 108 -5.20 -11.64 -3.15
C THR A 108 -4.69 -13.05 -2.86
N ASP A 109 -4.81 -13.97 -3.82
CA ASP A 109 -4.52 -15.39 -3.68
C ASP A 109 -5.25 -16.00 -2.47
N VAL A 110 -4.56 -16.71 -1.59
CA VAL A 110 -5.13 -17.28 -0.33
C VAL A 110 -4.96 -16.33 0.86
N HIS A 111 -4.42 -15.15 0.65
CA HIS A 111 -4.09 -14.15 1.65
C HIS A 111 -5.01 -12.92 1.54
N GLY A 112 -4.63 -11.86 2.20
CA GLY A 112 -5.30 -10.55 2.17
C GLY A 112 -6.30 -10.39 3.32
N GLN A 113 -6.02 -9.42 4.16
CA GLN A 113 -6.90 -8.97 5.22
C GLN A 113 -7.15 -7.47 5.06
N VAL A 114 -8.43 -7.08 5.15
CA VAL A 114 -8.77 -5.65 5.13
C VAL A 114 -8.16 -4.96 6.35
N VAL A 115 -7.35 -3.95 6.14
CA VAL A 115 -6.68 -3.17 7.19
C VAL A 115 -7.68 -2.19 7.82
N ARG A 116 -8.61 -2.72 8.62
CA ARG A 116 -9.70 -1.94 9.22
C ARG A 116 -9.26 -0.75 10.07
N PRO A 117 -8.14 -0.78 10.81
CA PRO A 117 -7.71 0.37 11.63
C PRO A 117 -7.49 1.66 10.86
N ILE A 118 -7.21 1.61 9.56
CA ILE A 118 -7.03 2.80 8.71
C ILE A 118 -8.32 3.31 8.07
N LEU A 119 -9.45 2.63 8.30
CA LEU A 119 -10.76 3.00 7.77
C LEU A 119 -11.56 3.83 8.78
N SER A 120 -12.40 4.74 8.26
CA SER A 120 -13.30 5.60 9.05
C SER A 120 -14.67 4.99 9.23
#